data_de7c9673f8b99ac8fda343a5192e116d
#
_entry.id   de7c9673f8b99ac8fda343a5192e116d
#
_cell.length_a   1.000
_cell.length_b   1.000
_cell.length_c   1.000
_cell.angle_alpha   90.00
_cell.angle_beta   90.00
_cell.angle_gamma   90.00
#
_symmetry.space_group_name_H-M   'P 1'
#
loop_
_entity.id
_entity.type
_entity.pdbx_description
1 polymer ?
#
loop_
_entity_poly.entity_id
_entity_poly.type
_entity_poly.pdbx_seq_one_letter_code
_entity_poly.pdbx_strand_id
1 'polypeptide(L)'
;MSDGTARHGFSPGEGIPGVSNPPVFPDATDGLLESTVRDAPSEDQGLLILADGTRYEGILFGAHRIAQGELVFTTGMAGYQESLTDPSFAGQVLTFTWPLLGNYGIIPGISESSRVHPRGVVCKQMMRVPDHRDSVGSVHDLLVSHGVPGIEGVDTRDLTRRVREYGTLLCVFG
;
A
#
# COMPACT_ATOMS: atom_id res chain seq x y z
N MET A 1 34.46 -46.20 -11.96
CA MET A 1 34.73 -44.75 -11.99
C MET A 1 33.40 -44.05 -11.77
N SER A 2 33.15 -43.67 -10.51
CA SER A 2 31.89 -43.11 -10.04
C SER A 2 32.03 -41.59 -9.97
N ASP A 3 31.20 -40.91 -10.73
CA ASP A 3 31.12 -39.44 -10.70
C ASP A 3 30.10 -39.02 -9.64
N GLY A 4 30.62 -38.42 -8.58
CA GLY A 4 29.82 -37.97 -7.44
C GLY A 4 29.47 -36.50 -7.58
N THR A 5 28.27 -36.19 -8.10
CA THR A 5 27.73 -34.82 -8.11
C THR A 5 27.23 -34.46 -6.72
N ALA A 6 28.01 -33.70 -5.97
CA ALA A 6 27.60 -33.12 -4.69
C ALA A 6 26.50 -32.06 -4.93
N ARG A 7 25.30 -32.35 -4.49
CA ARG A 7 24.23 -31.37 -4.37
C ARG A 7 24.49 -30.55 -3.11
N HIS A 8 24.85 -29.28 -3.29
CA HIS A 8 24.85 -28.32 -2.19
C HIS A 8 23.38 -28.06 -1.76
N GLY A 9 23.01 -28.63 -0.64
CA GLY A 9 21.77 -28.32 0.05
C GLY A 9 21.86 -26.92 0.66
N PHE A 10 20.97 -26.03 0.26
CA PHE A 10 20.80 -24.71 0.89
C PHE A 10 20.04 -24.93 2.20
N SER A 11 20.68 -24.63 3.33
CA SER A 11 20.01 -24.65 4.64
C SER A 11 19.16 -23.38 4.78
N PRO A 12 17.86 -23.48 5.13
CA PRO A 12 17.05 -22.32 5.43
C PRO A 12 17.47 -21.72 6.79
N GLY A 13 18.15 -20.58 6.79
CA GLY A 13 18.52 -19.89 8.04
C GLY A 13 19.67 -18.90 7.99
N GLU A 14 20.44 -18.82 6.92
CA GLU A 14 21.53 -17.83 6.83
C GLU A 14 21.10 -16.63 5.99
N GLY A 15 20.79 -15.50 6.68
CA GLY A 15 20.52 -14.24 6.05
C GLY A 15 21.74 -13.66 5.37
N ILE A 16 21.55 -13.05 4.21
CA ILE A 16 22.60 -12.35 3.46
C ILE A 16 23.08 -11.14 4.29
N PRO A 17 24.38 -10.96 4.57
CA PRO A 17 24.88 -9.84 5.34
C PRO A 17 24.56 -8.51 4.63
N GLY A 18 23.87 -7.61 5.33
CA GLY A 18 23.55 -6.26 4.84
C GLY A 18 22.12 -6.09 4.28
N VAL A 19 21.31 -7.13 4.24
CA VAL A 19 19.88 -7.03 3.92
C VAL A 19 19.12 -7.11 5.23
N SER A 20 18.47 -6.02 5.63
CA SER A 20 17.50 -6.05 6.73
C SER A 20 16.42 -7.06 6.38
N ASN A 21 16.12 -7.99 7.29
CA ASN A 21 15.08 -8.99 7.09
C ASN A 21 13.79 -8.31 6.59
N PRO A 22 13.13 -8.86 5.56
CA PRO A 22 11.80 -8.40 5.18
C PRO A 22 10.87 -8.49 6.39
N PRO A 23 9.84 -7.61 6.47
CA PRO A 23 8.87 -7.67 7.55
C PRO A 23 8.31 -9.09 7.64
N VAL A 24 8.42 -9.70 8.82
CA VAL A 24 7.83 -11.01 9.11
C VAL A 24 6.33 -10.77 9.28
N PHE A 25 5.56 -11.12 8.27
CA PHE A 25 4.11 -11.19 8.41
C PHE A 25 3.78 -12.42 9.29
N PRO A 26 2.88 -12.30 10.27
CA PRO A 26 2.45 -13.45 11.06
C PRO A 26 1.86 -14.52 10.14
N ASP A 27 2.15 -15.78 10.44
CA ASP A 27 1.72 -16.93 9.66
C ASP A 27 0.18 -16.94 9.53
N ALA A 28 -0.31 -16.98 8.30
CA ALA A 28 -1.72 -16.80 7.96
C ALA A 28 -2.63 -17.98 8.35
N THR A 29 -2.14 -18.93 9.16
CA THR A 29 -2.87 -20.16 9.50
C THR A 29 -3.69 -20.11 10.78
N ASP A 30 -3.55 -19.08 11.61
CA ASP A 30 -4.31 -18.95 12.86
C ASP A 30 -5.27 -17.75 12.79
N GLY A 31 -6.50 -17.96 12.29
CA GLY A 31 -7.52 -16.91 12.35
C GLY A 31 -8.54 -16.85 11.23
N LEU A 32 -8.65 -17.87 10.39
CA LEU A 32 -9.48 -17.86 9.18
C LEU A 32 -11.00 -18.02 9.39
N LEU A 33 -11.55 -17.87 10.59
CA LEU A 33 -12.99 -18.12 10.83
C LEU A 33 -13.77 -17.02 11.57
N GLU A 34 -13.26 -15.82 11.74
CA GLU A 34 -14.06 -14.71 12.32
C GLU A 34 -13.84 -13.36 11.65
N SER A 35 -13.89 -13.27 10.32
CA SER A 35 -14.08 -11.96 9.68
C SER A 35 -15.55 -11.74 9.38
N THR A 36 -16.34 -11.53 10.41
CA THR A 36 -17.60 -10.79 10.30
C THR A 36 -17.24 -9.44 9.68
N VAL A 37 -17.91 -9.08 8.59
CA VAL A 37 -17.87 -7.73 8.01
C VAL A 37 -18.18 -6.78 9.16
N ARG A 38 -17.16 -6.19 9.75
CA ARG A 38 -17.33 -5.08 10.69
C ARG A 38 -17.59 -3.86 9.82
N ASP A 39 -18.76 -3.30 9.93
CA ASP A 39 -18.99 -1.91 9.57
C ASP A 39 -17.86 -1.11 10.23
N ALA A 40 -17.11 -0.35 9.42
CA ALA A 40 -15.99 0.42 9.94
C ALA A 40 -16.51 1.32 11.06
N PRO A 41 -15.91 1.30 12.26
CA PRO A 41 -16.34 2.19 13.33
C PRO A 41 -16.21 3.63 12.89
N SER A 42 -17.09 4.49 13.36
CA SER A 42 -17.13 5.93 13.06
C SER A 42 -15.82 6.69 13.36
N GLU A 43 -14.86 6.03 14.00
CA GLU A 43 -13.54 6.56 14.34
C GLU A 43 -12.56 6.60 13.15
N ASP A 44 -12.86 5.91 12.05
CA ASP A 44 -11.99 5.89 10.87
C ASP A 44 -12.37 6.94 9.80
N GLN A 45 -13.30 7.85 10.09
CA GLN A 45 -13.63 8.92 9.16
C GLN A 45 -12.46 9.88 9.03
N GLY A 46 -12.10 10.21 7.78
CA GLY A 46 -11.00 11.09 7.45
C GLY A 46 -11.39 12.18 6.46
N LEU A 47 -10.56 13.21 6.41
CA LEU A 47 -10.75 14.36 5.54
C LEU A 47 -9.47 14.63 4.75
N LEU A 48 -9.58 14.62 3.42
CA LEU A 48 -8.52 15.08 2.52
C LEU A 48 -8.80 16.53 2.13
N ILE A 49 -7.82 17.41 2.36
CA ILE A 49 -7.90 18.83 2.06
C ILE A 49 -6.79 19.19 1.07
N LEU A 50 -7.15 19.82 -0.03
CA LEU A 50 -6.22 20.37 -1.01
C LEU A 50 -5.82 21.81 -0.65
N ALA A 51 -4.69 22.28 -1.18
CA ALA A 51 -4.21 23.66 -0.95
C ALA A 51 -5.16 24.73 -1.45
N ASP A 52 -6.04 24.43 -2.41
CA ASP A 52 -7.10 25.33 -2.89
C ASP A 52 -8.34 25.37 -1.97
N GLY A 53 -8.32 24.62 -0.84
CA GLY A 53 -9.42 24.51 0.11
C GLY A 53 -10.47 23.46 -0.23
N THR A 54 -10.35 22.75 -1.34
CA THR A 54 -11.25 21.64 -1.69
C THR A 54 -11.12 20.50 -0.68
N ARG A 55 -12.24 19.88 -0.33
CA ARG A 55 -12.33 18.84 0.70
C ARG A 55 -13.00 17.60 0.15
N TYR A 56 -12.47 16.43 0.55
CA TYR A 56 -13.03 15.12 0.26
C TYR A 56 -13.12 14.33 1.56
N GLU A 57 -14.30 13.82 1.86
CA GLU A 57 -14.51 12.89 2.96
C GLU A 57 -14.14 11.48 2.50
N GLY A 58 -13.67 10.65 3.44
CA GLY A 58 -13.30 9.28 3.18
C GLY A 58 -13.15 8.48 4.45
N ILE A 59 -12.66 7.25 4.31
CA ILE A 59 -12.38 6.34 5.42
C ILE A 59 -10.87 6.11 5.47
N LEU A 60 -10.28 6.27 6.64
CA LEU A 60 -8.86 6.06 6.86
C LEU A 60 -8.51 4.57 6.89
N PHE A 61 -7.33 4.25 6.39
CA PHE A 61 -6.72 2.93 6.48
C PHE A 61 -5.19 3.06 6.57
N GLY A 62 -4.51 1.94 6.78
CA GLY A 62 -3.06 1.99 7.01
C GLY A 62 -2.72 2.51 8.40
N ALA A 63 -1.68 3.30 8.53
CA ALA A 63 -1.24 3.85 9.82
C ALA A 63 -2.10 5.04 10.27
N HIS A 64 -2.44 5.13 11.54
CA HIS A 64 -3.14 6.27 12.14
C HIS A 64 -2.21 7.48 12.25
N ARG A 65 -2.02 8.22 11.17
CA ARG A 65 -1.13 9.39 11.08
C ARG A 65 -1.69 10.39 10.07
N ILE A 66 -1.28 11.65 10.22
CA ILE A 66 -1.54 12.68 9.21
C ILE A 66 -0.50 12.53 8.09
N ALA A 67 -0.97 12.52 6.85
CA ALA A 67 -0.14 12.63 5.66
C ALA A 67 -0.24 14.02 5.07
N GLN A 68 0.89 14.56 4.61
CA GLN A 68 0.92 15.77 3.79
C GLN A 68 1.99 15.66 2.71
N GLY A 69 1.72 16.22 1.55
CA GLY A 69 2.66 16.19 0.42
C GLY A 69 2.06 16.70 -0.86
N GLU A 70 2.83 16.60 -1.92
CA GLU A 70 2.36 16.84 -3.28
C GLU A 70 1.44 15.69 -3.71
N LEU A 71 0.25 16.03 -4.19
CA LEU A 71 -0.70 15.05 -4.71
C LEU A 71 -0.28 14.64 -6.13
N VAL A 72 -0.02 13.37 -6.30
CA VAL A 72 0.28 12.76 -7.60
C VAL A 72 -0.66 11.58 -7.87
N PHE A 73 -0.72 11.12 -9.10
CA PHE A 73 -1.55 9.96 -9.43
C PHE A 73 -0.85 8.98 -10.37
N THR A 74 -1.26 7.72 -10.26
CA THR A 74 -0.93 6.68 -11.22
C THR A 74 -2.19 6.16 -11.90
N THR A 75 -2.09 5.84 -13.20
CA THR A 75 -3.18 5.27 -14.00
C THR A 75 -3.02 3.77 -14.23
N GLY A 76 -2.02 3.15 -13.63
CA GLY A 76 -1.81 1.71 -13.72
C GLY A 76 -2.99 0.93 -13.16
N MET A 77 -3.44 -0.09 -13.90
CA MET A 77 -4.50 -1.01 -13.45
C MET A 77 -3.96 -2.13 -12.55
N ALA A 78 -2.66 -2.36 -12.58
CA ALA A 78 -1.91 -3.33 -11.80
C ALA A 78 -0.58 -2.68 -11.38
N GLY A 79 0.23 -3.38 -10.57
CA GLY A 79 1.53 -2.87 -10.15
C GLY A 79 1.45 -1.85 -9.02
N TYR A 80 0.42 -1.93 -8.19
CA TYR A 80 0.31 -1.02 -7.04
C TYR A 80 1.41 -1.26 -6.00
N GLN A 81 1.86 -2.51 -5.83
CA GLN A 81 2.94 -2.83 -4.90
C GLN A 81 4.26 -2.22 -5.37
N GLU A 82 4.57 -2.32 -6.66
CA GLU A 82 5.70 -1.67 -7.31
C GLU A 82 5.62 -0.16 -7.11
N SER A 83 4.47 0.47 -7.42
CA SER A 83 4.27 1.90 -7.23
C SER A 83 4.42 2.35 -5.77
N LEU A 84 3.92 1.56 -4.80
CA LEU A 84 4.08 1.86 -3.38
C LEU A 84 5.54 1.78 -2.92
N THR A 85 6.33 0.92 -3.54
CA THR A 85 7.74 0.67 -3.18
C THR A 85 8.74 1.36 -4.11
N ASP A 86 8.27 2.15 -5.08
CA ASP A 86 9.11 2.94 -5.99
C ASP A 86 9.60 4.23 -5.30
N PRO A 87 10.94 4.43 -5.17
CA PRO A 87 11.51 5.65 -4.61
C PRO A 87 11.11 6.95 -5.29
N SER A 88 10.66 6.93 -6.55
CA SER A 88 10.21 8.13 -7.28
C SER A 88 9.00 8.81 -6.65
N PHE A 89 8.19 8.09 -5.86
CA PHE A 89 7.05 8.65 -5.13
C PHE A 89 7.42 9.15 -3.72
N ALA A 90 8.71 9.23 -3.39
CA ALA A 90 9.14 9.68 -2.06
C ALA A 90 8.69 11.12 -1.77
N GLY A 91 8.01 11.30 -0.63
CA GLY A 91 7.51 12.61 -0.19
C GLY A 91 6.15 13.02 -0.75
N GLN A 92 5.58 12.24 -1.67
CA GLN A 92 4.32 12.53 -2.34
C GLN A 92 3.15 11.78 -1.69
N VAL A 93 1.92 12.25 -1.93
CA VAL A 93 0.67 11.53 -1.66
C VAL A 93 0.20 10.92 -2.97
N LEU A 94 0.22 9.59 -3.03
CA LEU A 94 -0.03 8.84 -4.26
C LEU A 94 -1.51 8.45 -4.38
N THR A 95 -2.16 8.92 -5.45
CA THR A 95 -3.54 8.56 -5.78
C THR A 95 -3.56 7.43 -6.82
N PHE A 96 -4.24 6.35 -6.49
CA PHE A 96 -4.56 5.28 -7.42
C PHE A 96 -5.89 5.58 -8.13
N THR A 97 -5.84 5.76 -9.45
CA THR A 97 -7.04 6.06 -10.25
C THR A 97 -7.86 4.82 -10.56
N TRP A 98 -7.27 3.63 -10.53
CA TRP A 98 -7.99 2.39 -10.65
C TRP A 98 -8.89 2.20 -9.41
N PRO A 99 -10.16 1.82 -9.58
CA PRO A 99 -11.14 1.84 -8.48
C PRO A 99 -10.78 0.96 -7.29
N LEU A 100 -10.15 -0.19 -7.52
CA LEU A 100 -9.88 -1.19 -6.50
C LEU A 100 -8.37 -1.34 -6.24
N LEU A 101 -7.95 -1.02 -5.02
CA LEU A 101 -6.56 -1.18 -4.56
C LEU A 101 -6.44 -2.43 -3.67
N GLY A 102 -5.42 -3.25 -3.88
CA GLY A 102 -5.09 -4.34 -2.98
C GLY A 102 -5.77 -5.69 -3.30
N ASN A 103 -6.39 -5.85 -4.46
CA ASN A 103 -7.14 -7.07 -4.83
C ASN A 103 -6.30 -8.35 -4.82
N TYR A 104 -5.02 -8.32 -5.19
CA TYR A 104 -4.12 -9.48 -5.12
C TYR A 104 -3.18 -9.46 -3.90
N GLY A 105 -3.32 -8.48 -3.00
CA GLY A 105 -2.51 -8.36 -1.79
C GLY A 105 -1.05 -8.03 -2.05
N ILE A 106 -0.17 -8.52 -1.19
CA ILE A 106 1.27 -8.33 -1.27
C ILE A 106 1.93 -9.64 -1.68
N ILE A 107 2.69 -9.60 -2.76
CA ILE A 107 3.36 -10.77 -3.34
C ILE A 107 4.87 -10.61 -3.15
N PRO A 108 5.58 -11.59 -2.58
CA PRO A 108 7.03 -11.53 -2.43
C PRO A 108 7.76 -11.38 -3.77
N GLY A 109 8.78 -10.55 -3.80
CA GLY A 109 9.70 -10.42 -4.94
C GLY A 109 9.27 -9.47 -6.05
N ILE A 110 8.11 -8.81 -5.97
CA ILE A 110 7.67 -7.82 -6.96
C ILE A 110 7.83 -6.36 -6.51
N SER A 111 8.32 -6.13 -5.31
CA SER A 111 8.58 -4.77 -4.80
C SER A 111 9.83 -4.17 -5.46
N GLU A 112 9.79 -2.88 -5.81
CA GLU A 112 10.92 -2.11 -6.35
C GLU A 112 11.99 -1.83 -5.28
N SER A 113 11.58 -1.76 -4.02
CA SER A 113 12.48 -1.56 -2.88
C SER A 113 11.92 -2.19 -1.60
N SER A 114 12.71 -2.13 -0.50
CA SER A 114 12.35 -2.75 0.78
C SER A 114 11.37 -1.93 1.63
N ARG A 115 10.85 -0.79 1.14
CA ARG A 115 9.96 0.08 1.93
C ARG A 115 8.96 0.83 1.07
N VAL A 116 7.87 1.29 1.70
CA VAL A 116 6.89 2.19 1.09
C VAL A 116 7.44 3.61 1.09
N HIS A 117 7.39 4.29 -0.05
CA HIS A 117 7.95 5.63 -0.25
C HIS A 117 6.94 6.77 -0.22
N PRO A 118 5.71 6.64 -0.75
CA PRO A 118 4.70 7.67 -0.59
C PRO A 118 4.46 8.02 0.88
N ARG A 119 4.17 9.29 1.16
CA ARG A 119 3.77 9.75 2.50
C ARG A 119 2.35 9.40 2.85
N GLY A 120 1.52 9.14 1.84
CA GLY A 120 0.14 8.76 2.00
C GLY A 120 -0.42 8.18 0.71
N VAL A 121 -1.54 7.47 0.84
CA VAL A 121 -2.20 6.77 -0.25
C VAL A 121 -3.65 7.19 -0.35
N VAL A 122 -4.13 7.49 -1.56
CA VAL A 122 -5.52 7.82 -1.85
C VAL A 122 -6.07 6.84 -2.86
N CYS A 123 -7.25 6.26 -2.60
CA CYS A 123 -7.91 5.37 -3.55
C CYS A 123 -9.44 5.50 -3.49
N LYS A 124 -10.12 4.91 -4.45
CA LYS A 124 -11.58 4.82 -4.44
C LYS A 124 -12.08 3.77 -3.46
N GLN A 125 -11.45 2.59 -3.50
CA GLN A 125 -11.79 1.46 -2.62
C GLN A 125 -10.55 0.61 -2.35
N MET A 126 -10.35 0.24 -1.10
CA MET A 126 -9.29 -0.66 -0.68
C MET A 126 -9.86 -2.05 -0.36
N MET A 127 -9.26 -3.08 -0.92
CA MET A 127 -9.62 -4.47 -0.62
C MET A 127 -9.03 -4.88 0.74
N ARG A 128 -9.91 -5.22 1.68
CA ARG A 128 -9.52 -5.64 3.04
C ARG A 128 -8.93 -7.05 3.06
N VAL A 129 -9.51 -7.93 2.26
CA VAL A 129 -9.09 -9.34 2.14
C VAL A 129 -8.65 -9.59 0.71
N PRO A 130 -7.35 -9.74 0.45
CA PRO A 130 -6.85 -10.02 -0.89
C PRO A 130 -7.27 -11.42 -1.36
N ASP A 131 -7.49 -11.56 -2.68
CA ASP A 131 -7.85 -12.83 -3.32
C ASP A 131 -6.74 -13.25 -4.29
N HIS A 132 -5.63 -13.74 -3.74
CA HIS A 132 -4.55 -14.32 -4.54
C HIS A 132 -3.78 -15.35 -3.70
N ARG A 133 -3.51 -16.51 -4.28
CA ARG A 133 -2.85 -17.64 -3.59
C ARG A 133 -1.44 -17.35 -3.07
N ASP A 134 -0.70 -16.46 -3.73
CA ASP A 134 0.68 -16.10 -3.37
C ASP A 134 0.73 -14.83 -2.50
N SER A 135 -0.45 -14.32 -2.07
CA SER A 135 -0.52 -13.17 -1.17
C SER A 135 -0.03 -13.54 0.23
N VAL A 136 0.86 -12.70 0.77
CA VAL A 136 1.39 -12.82 2.14
C VAL A 136 0.83 -11.77 3.10
N GLY A 137 -0.05 -10.89 2.62
CA GLY A 137 -0.67 -9.85 3.43
C GLY A 137 -1.50 -8.87 2.61
N SER A 138 -2.17 -7.94 3.28
CA SER A 138 -2.94 -6.89 2.63
C SER A 138 -2.11 -5.62 2.40
N VAL A 139 -2.62 -4.72 1.54
CA VAL A 139 -2.05 -3.36 1.41
C VAL A 139 -2.17 -2.60 2.73
N HIS A 140 -3.25 -2.80 3.49
CA HIS A 140 -3.41 -2.20 4.81
C HIS A 140 -2.24 -2.55 5.72
N ASP A 141 -1.92 -3.84 5.86
CA ASP A 141 -0.84 -4.32 6.73
C ASP A 141 0.53 -3.78 6.28
N LEU A 142 0.79 -3.75 4.97
CA LEU A 142 1.99 -3.16 4.41
C LEU A 142 2.13 -1.70 4.82
N LEU A 143 1.07 -0.90 4.66
CA LEU A 143 1.07 0.51 5.02
C LEU A 143 1.25 0.73 6.53
N VAL A 144 0.57 -0.05 7.37
CA VAL A 144 0.73 -0.02 8.83
C VAL A 144 2.19 -0.29 9.21
N SER A 145 2.80 -1.33 8.66
CA SER A 145 4.18 -1.72 8.98
C SER A 145 5.22 -0.65 8.62
N HIS A 146 4.90 0.20 7.63
CA HIS A 146 5.75 1.30 7.19
C HIS A 146 5.32 2.67 7.75
N GLY A 147 4.28 2.73 8.58
CA GLY A 147 3.78 3.98 9.17
C GLY A 147 3.17 4.94 8.16
N VAL A 148 2.61 4.43 7.06
CA VAL A 148 2.00 5.21 5.98
C VAL A 148 0.48 5.18 6.11
N PRO A 149 -0.20 6.33 6.18
CA PRO A 149 -1.67 6.39 6.19
C PRO A 149 -2.25 6.30 4.78
N GLY A 150 -3.51 5.89 4.71
CA GLY A 150 -4.31 5.88 3.50
C GLY A 150 -5.71 6.45 3.73
N ILE A 151 -6.36 6.90 2.67
CA ILE A 151 -7.76 7.31 2.67
C ILE A 151 -8.47 6.74 1.44
N GLU A 152 -9.62 6.10 1.66
CA GLU A 152 -10.48 5.56 0.61
C GLU A 152 -11.84 6.23 0.56
N GLY A 153 -12.65 5.95 -0.46
CA GLY A 153 -13.96 6.58 -0.68
C GLY A 153 -13.90 7.88 -1.48
N VAL A 154 -12.70 8.40 -1.69
CA VAL A 154 -12.48 9.68 -2.37
C VAL A 154 -12.80 9.60 -3.86
N ASP A 155 -13.30 10.69 -4.45
CA ASP A 155 -13.45 10.80 -5.90
C ASP A 155 -12.10 11.02 -6.58
N THR A 156 -11.41 9.90 -6.84
CA THR A 156 -10.09 9.90 -7.48
C THR A 156 -10.12 10.44 -8.91
N ARG A 157 -11.28 10.41 -9.60
CA ARG A 157 -11.44 10.98 -10.93
C ARG A 157 -11.42 12.50 -10.88
N ASP A 158 -12.15 13.12 -9.93
CA ASP A 158 -12.10 14.56 -9.74
C ASP A 158 -10.71 15.03 -9.31
N LEU A 159 -10.06 14.32 -8.36
CA LEU A 159 -8.68 14.59 -7.97
C LEU A 159 -7.73 14.60 -9.17
N THR A 160 -7.78 13.56 -10.00
CA THR A 160 -6.92 13.43 -11.19
C THR A 160 -7.13 14.58 -12.18
N ARG A 161 -8.39 14.98 -12.38
CA ARG A 161 -8.73 16.11 -13.26
C ARG A 161 -8.13 17.41 -12.73
N ARG A 162 -8.21 17.67 -11.42
CA ARG A 162 -7.62 18.85 -10.77
C ARG A 162 -6.11 18.88 -10.88
N VAL A 163 -5.44 17.75 -10.62
CA VAL A 163 -3.97 17.68 -10.76
C VAL A 163 -3.56 17.97 -12.21
N ARG A 164 -4.32 17.50 -13.21
CA ARG A 164 -4.03 17.79 -14.63
C ARG A 164 -4.27 19.26 -14.99
N GLU A 165 -5.27 19.91 -14.38
CA GLU A 165 -5.62 21.30 -14.64
C GLU A 165 -4.67 22.29 -13.98
N TYR A 166 -4.30 22.03 -12.70
CA TYR A 166 -3.53 22.97 -11.89
C TYR A 166 -2.03 22.61 -11.77
N GLY A 167 -1.64 21.41 -12.23
CA GLY A 167 -0.27 20.93 -12.09
C GLY A 167 -0.01 20.44 -10.65
N THR A 168 0.91 21.09 -9.95
CA THR A 168 1.28 20.72 -8.58
C THR A 168 0.21 21.15 -7.58
N LEU A 169 -0.37 20.19 -6.87
CA LEU A 169 -1.31 20.39 -5.78
C LEU A 169 -0.76 19.81 -4.48
N LEU A 170 -0.66 20.64 -3.44
CA LEU A 170 -0.38 20.14 -2.10
C LEU A 170 -1.66 19.69 -1.43
N CYS A 171 -1.56 18.65 -0.62
CA CYS A 171 -2.67 18.14 0.17
C CYS A 171 -2.25 17.69 1.55
N VAL A 172 -3.24 17.56 2.44
CA VAL A 172 -3.11 16.96 3.77
C VAL A 172 -4.36 16.12 4.03
N PHE A 173 -4.20 14.98 4.69
CA PHE A 173 -5.33 14.18 5.18
C PHE A 173 -4.99 13.46 6.49
N GLY A 174 -6.04 13.16 7.26
CA GLY A 174 -6.02 12.43 8.51
C GLY A 174 -7.41 12.39 9.12
#